data_08da0774f76d809ae57a91a7790f920b
#
_entry.id   08da0774f76d809ae57a91a7790f920b
#
_cell.length_a   1.000
_cell.length_b   1.000
_cell.length_c   1.000
_cell.angle_alpha   90.00
_cell.angle_beta   90.00
_cell.angle_gamma   90.00
#
_symmetry.space_group_name_H-M   'P 1'
#
loop_
_entity.id
_entity.type
_entity.pdbx_description
1 polymer ?
#
loop_
_entity_poly.entity_id
_entity_poly.type
_entity_poly.pdbx_seq_one_letter_code
_entity_poly.pdbx_strand_id
1 'polypeptide(L)'
;MVVTFPSIAPTARSFTAPKWPTSGITSQSGVTTRRLWGSRPSQAQLNLSFNNISDDNAALIAAAYNSAKGATVELTLPAVIFDGASSTLKAWLDTSATGAGMQWFFSDEPPNIESVAPGRSSVQINLVAELRMT
;
A
#
# COMPACT_ATOMS: atom_id res chain seq x y z
N MET A 1 18.77 2.61 -0.21
CA MET A 1 18.53 1.20 0.11
C MET A 1 17.06 0.88 -0.15
N VAL A 2 16.76 -0.28 -0.71
CA VAL A 2 15.40 -0.71 -1.03
C VAL A 2 15.23 -2.12 -0.49
N VAL A 3 14.07 -2.39 0.12
CA VAL A 3 13.74 -3.73 0.63
C VAL A 3 12.74 -4.36 -0.33
N THR A 4 13.01 -5.61 -0.72
CA THR A 4 12.08 -6.36 -1.58
C THR A 4 11.06 -7.09 -0.70
N PHE A 5 9.78 -6.84 -0.96
CA PHE A 5 8.70 -7.51 -0.25
C PHE A 5 8.67 -9.00 -0.66
N PRO A 6 8.38 -9.93 0.27
CA PRO A 6 8.33 -11.36 -0.07
C PRO A 6 7.34 -11.68 -1.18
N SER A 7 7.69 -12.65 -2.04
CA SER A 7 6.85 -13.08 -3.16
C SER A 7 5.76 -14.04 -2.66
N ILE A 8 4.78 -13.50 -1.97
CA ILE A 8 3.65 -14.25 -1.42
C ILE A 8 2.37 -13.67 -2.00
N ALA A 9 1.53 -14.51 -2.62
CA ALA A 9 0.26 -14.05 -3.18
C ALA A 9 -0.71 -13.70 -2.06
N PRO A 10 -1.30 -12.49 -2.05
CA PRO A 10 -2.30 -12.14 -1.05
C PRO A 10 -3.63 -12.84 -1.31
N THR A 11 -4.37 -13.12 -0.24
CA THR A 11 -5.73 -13.65 -0.33
C THR A 11 -6.70 -12.56 -0.78
N ALA A 12 -6.49 -11.33 -0.30
CA ALA A 12 -7.34 -10.19 -0.63
C ALA A 12 -6.50 -8.91 -0.66
N ARG A 13 -6.94 -7.98 -1.48
CA ARG A 13 -6.35 -6.64 -1.60
C ARG A 13 -7.44 -5.60 -1.49
N SER A 14 -7.10 -4.48 -0.87
CA SER A 14 -7.92 -3.28 -0.91
C SER A 14 -7.04 -2.10 -1.27
N PHE A 15 -7.35 -1.43 -2.35
CA PHE A 15 -6.56 -0.30 -2.84
C PHE A 15 -7.39 0.97 -2.73
N THR A 16 -6.81 2.00 -2.13
CA THR A 16 -7.38 3.34 -2.07
C THR A 16 -6.52 4.26 -2.92
N ALA A 17 -7.14 4.86 -3.93
CA ALA A 17 -6.44 5.76 -4.83
C ALA A 17 -5.86 6.97 -4.10
N PRO A 18 -4.80 7.59 -4.63
CA PRO A 18 -4.22 8.78 -4.01
C PRO A 18 -5.25 9.91 -3.95
N LYS A 19 -5.16 10.69 -2.90
CA LYS A 19 -6.06 11.81 -2.68
C LYS A 19 -5.49 13.08 -3.30
N TRP A 20 -6.29 13.79 -4.06
CA TRP A 20 -5.90 15.09 -4.58
C TRP A 20 -6.09 16.19 -3.54
N PRO A 21 -5.13 17.12 -3.43
CA PRO A 21 -5.25 18.20 -2.45
C PRO A 21 -6.25 19.25 -2.93
N THR A 22 -7.51 19.04 -2.57
CA THR A 22 -8.60 19.92 -2.98
C THR A 22 -9.32 20.50 -1.79
N SER A 23 -9.94 21.66 -1.99
CA SER A 23 -10.88 22.21 -1.03
C SER A 23 -12.16 22.63 -1.73
N GLY A 24 -13.27 22.64 -1.00
CA GLY A 24 -14.56 23.07 -1.53
C GLY A 24 -15.18 24.14 -0.65
N ILE A 25 -15.75 25.16 -1.26
CA ILE A 25 -16.48 26.22 -0.59
C ILE A 25 -17.89 26.26 -1.18
N THR A 26 -18.91 26.19 -0.31
CA THR A 26 -20.30 26.29 -0.72
C THR A 26 -20.80 27.70 -0.39
N SER A 27 -21.29 28.40 -1.42
CA SER A 27 -21.86 29.73 -1.24
C SER A 27 -23.27 29.64 -0.62
N GLN A 28 -23.79 30.78 -0.17
CA GLN A 28 -25.13 30.84 0.37
C GLN A 28 -26.22 30.44 -0.65
N SER A 29 -25.94 30.60 -1.93
CA SER A 29 -26.85 30.17 -2.99
C SER A 29 -26.81 28.68 -3.29
N GLY A 30 -25.97 27.92 -2.56
CA GLY A 30 -25.84 26.48 -2.75
C GLY A 30 -24.83 26.06 -3.81
N VAL A 31 -24.12 26.99 -4.41
CA VAL A 31 -23.08 26.67 -5.40
C VAL A 31 -21.80 26.28 -4.68
N THR A 32 -21.25 25.11 -5.04
CA THR A 32 -19.98 24.63 -4.48
C THR A 32 -18.87 24.89 -5.48
N THR A 33 -17.83 25.59 -5.04
CA THR A 33 -16.62 25.79 -5.81
C THR A 33 -15.51 24.94 -5.23
N ARG A 34 -14.82 24.18 -6.09
CA ARG A 34 -13.71 23.32 -5.67
C ARG A 34 -12.41 23.84 -6.23
N ARG A 35 -11.37 23.75 -5.44
CA ARG A 35 -10.04 24.24 -5.83
C ARG A 35 -9.02 23.15 -5.65
N LEU A 36 -8.13 22.99 -6.63
CA LEU A 36 -7.00 22.08 -6.57
C LEU A 36 -5.78 22.83 -6.06
N TRP A 37 -5.16 22.31 -5.00
CA TRP A 37 -4.06 22.97 -4.31
C TRP A 37 -2.69 22.47 -4.71
N GLY A 38 -2.57 21.42 -5.50
CA GLY A 38 -1.30 20.87 -5.90
C GLY A 38 -1.39 20.15 -7.24
N SER A 39 -0.24 19.90 -7.83
CA SER A 39 -0.15 19.23 -9.14
C SER A 39 -0.04 17.71 -9.03
N ARG A 40 0.03 17.16 -7.81
CA ARG A 40 0.19 15.73 -7.59
C ARG A 40 -0.75 15.24 -6.51
N PRO A 41 -1.25 14.00 -6.64
CA PRO A 41 -2.03 13.40 -5.56
C PRO A 41 -1.14 13.04 -4.37
N SER A 42 -1.76 12.93 -3.21
CA SER A 42 -1.10 12.49 -1.99
C SER A 42 -1.14 10.95 -1.89
N GLN A 43 -0.88 10.41 -0.70
CA GLN A 43 -0.75 8.98 -0.44
C GLN A 43 -1.83 8.12 -1.07
N ALA A 44 -1.41 7.04 -1.73
CA ALA A 44 -2.27 5.89 -2.02
C ALA A 44 -2.10 4.86 -0.91
N GLN A 45 -3.11 4.04 -0.67
CA GLN A 45 -3.09 3.01 0.36
C GLN A 45 -3.39 1.64 -0.25
N LEU A 46 -2.67 0.64 0.21
CA LEU A 46 -2.88 -0.74 -0.21
C LEU A 46 -2.91 -1.62 1.03
N ASN A 47 -4.05 -2.25 1.27
CA ASN A 47 -4.22 -3.20 2.35
C ASN A 47 -4.16 -4.61 1.79
N LEU A 48 -3.29 -5.44 2.34
CA LEU A 48 -3.11 -6.81 1.92
C LEU A 48 -3.50 -7.75 3.05
N SER A 49 -4.26 -8.78 2.72
CA SER A 49 -4.63 -9.83 3.67
C SER A 49 -4.07 -11.16 3.16
N PHE A 50 -3.33 -11.85 4.02
CA PHE A 50 -2.78 -13.16 3.76
C PHE A 50 -3.44 -14.13 4.74
N ASN A 51 -4.39 -14.94 4.27
CA ASN A 51 -5.12 -15.85 5.13
C ASN A 51 -4.58 -17.27 4.99
N ASN A 52 -4.38 -17.91 6.13
CA ASN A 52 -3.97 -19.33 6.18
C ASN A 52 -2.67 -19.60 5.42
N ILE A 53 -1.68 -18.75 5.64
CA ILE A 53 -0.32 -18.95 5.10
C ILE A 53 0.53 -19.70 6.11
N SER A 54 1.67 -20.25 5.68
CA SER A 54 2.58 -20.92 6.60
C SER A 54 3.23 -19.91 7.56
N ASP A 55 3.60 -20.39 8.74
CA ASP A 55 4.31 -19.54 9.72
C ASP A 55 5.62 -19.01 9.14
N ASP A 56 6.30 -19.79 8.29
CA ASP A 56 7.51 -19.34 7.63
C ASP A 56 7.26 -18.14 6.73
N ASN A 57 6.16 -18.15 5.99
CA ASN A 57 5.79 -17.00 5.15
C ASN A 57 5.44 -15.77 5.99
N ALA A 58 4.74 -15.99 7.11
CA ALA A 58 4.45 -14.89 8.03
C ALA A 58 5.73 -14.29 8.60
N ALA A 59 6.72 -15.13 8.92
CA ALA A 59 8.01 -14.69 9.41
C ALA A 59 8.76 -13.87 8.34
N LEU A 60 8.65 -14.24 7.06
CA LEU A 60 9.25 -13.46 5.98
C LEU A 60 8.67 -12.04 5.90
N ILE A 61 7.37 -11.91 6.10
CA ILE A 61 6.71 -10.59 6.10
C ILE A 61 7.21 -9.74 7.29
N ALA A 62 7.30 -10.35 8.48
CA ALA A 62 7.81 -9.67 9.65
C ALA A 62 9.28 -9.25 9.47
N ALA A 63 10.10 -10.11 8.84
CA ALA A 63 11.49 -9.80 8.56
C ALA A 63 11.62 -8.64 7.58
N ALA A 64 10.74 -8.57 6.57
CA ALA A 64 10.73 -7.46 5.63
C ALA A 64 10.41 -6.14 6.34
N TYR A 65 9.44 -6.16 7.25
CA TYR A 65 9.10 -4.98 8.06
C TYR A 65 10.28 -4.50 8.90
N ASN A 66 10.98 -5.44 9.54
CA ASN A 66 12.16 -5.10 10.34
C ASN A 66 13.31 -4.58 9.47
N SER A 67 13.52 -5.15 8.28
CA SER A 67 14.55 -4.68 7.36
C SER A 67 14.25 -3.28 6.83
N ALA A 68 12.98 -2.97 6.63
CA ALA A 68 12.53 -1.64 6.22
C ALA A 68 12.48 -0.65 7.39
N LYS A 69 12.69 -1.11 8.60
CA LYS A 69 12.62 -0.28 9.83
C LYS A 69 11.33 0.52 9.89
N GLY A 70 10.21 -0.20 9.71
CA GLY A 70 8.90 0.42 9.61
C GLY A 70 8.74 1.17 8.30
N ALA A 71 8.36 2.43 8.37
CA ALA A 71 8.07 3.25 7.20
C ALA A 71 9.27 4.05 6.67
N THR A 72 10.50 3.71 7.07
CA THR A 72 11.67 4.54 6.71
C THR A 72 12.34 4.15 5.41
N VAL A 73 12.18 2.90 4.95
CA VAL A 73 12.83 2.39 3.74
C VAL A 73 11.78 2.00 2.72
N GLU A 74 12.01 2.38 1.46
CA GLU A 74 11.06 2.06 0.39
C GLU A 74 11.06 0.56 0.08
N LEU A 75 9.92 0.08 -0.41
CA LEU A 75 9.69 -1.32 -0.75
C LEU A 75 9.56 -1.49 -2.26
N THR A 76 10.09 -2.61 -2.76
CA THR A 76 9.78 -3.10 -4.08
C THR A 76 8.78 -4.24 -3.95
N LEU A 77 7.62 -4.10 -4.58
CA LEU A 77 6.57 -5.12 -4.53
C LEU A 77 6.74 -6.08 -5.72
N PRO A 78 6.77 -7.40 -5.48
CA PRO A 78 6.83 -8.36 -6.57
C PRO A 78 5.51 -8.42 -7.32
N ALA A 79 5.54 -8.87 -8.57
CA ALA A 79 4.34 -8.95 -9.42
C ALA A 79 3.26 -9.85 -8.83
N VAL A 80 3.63 -10.84 -8.03
CA VAL A 80 2.69 -11.77 -7.41
C VAL A 80 1.68 -11.05 -6.50
N ILE A 81 2.05 -9.91 -5.94
CA ILE A 81 1.16 -9.11 -5.09
C ILE A 81 -0.07 -8.64 -5.89
N PHE A 82 0.08 -8.47 -7.19
CA PHE A 82 -0.98 -7.96 -8.07
C PHE A 82 -1.62 -9.05 -8.92
N ASP A 83 -1.33 -10.32 -8.63
CA ASP A 83 -1.92 -11.44 -9.38
C ASP A 83 -3.44 -11.42 -9.27
N GLY A 84 -4.08 -11.72 -10.40
CA GLY A 84 -5.53 -11.72 -10.49
C GLY A 84 -6.15 -10.35 -10.77
N ALA A 85 -5.39 -9.29 -10.72
CA ALA A 85 -5.87 -7.95 -11.07
C ALA A 85 -5.88 -7.77 -12.59
N SER A 86 -6.84 -6.99 -13.11
CA SER A 86 -6.85 -6.63 -14.52
C SER A 86 -5.63 -5.78 -14.86
N SER A 87 -5.26 -5.73 -16.15
CA SER A 87 -4.13 -4.92 -16.58
C SER A 87 -4.34 -3.43 -16.26
N THR A 88 -5.58 -2.97 -16.33
CA THR A 88 -5.93 -1.58 -15.99
C THR A 88 -5.70 -1.31 -14.50
N LEU A 89 -6.13 -2.24 -13.64
CA LEU A 89 -5.93 -2.08 -12.20
C LEU A 89 -4.45 -2.21 -11.83
N LYS A 90 -3.71 -3.11 -12.48
CA LYS A 90 -2.27 -3.24 -12.24
C LYS A 90 -1.53 -1.94 -12.55
N ALA A 91 -1.93 -1.22 -13.59
CA ALA A 91 -1.34 0.07 -13.91
C ALA A 91 -1.56 1.09 -12.77
N TRP A 92 -2.72 1.07 -12.13
CA TRP A 92 -3.00 1.92 -10.98
C TRP A 92 -2.23 1.51 -9.74
N LEU A 93 -1.99 0.21 -9.57
CA LEU A 93 -1.21 -0.30 -8.44
C LEU A 93 0.29 -0.05 -8.62
N ASP A 94 0.73 0.17 -9.83
CA ASP A 94 2.12 0.59 -10.10
C ASP A 94 2.29 2.04 -9.66
N THR A 95 3.28 2.28 -8.82
CA THR A 95 3.54 3.62 -8.28
C THR A 95 3.87 4.64 -9.36
N SER A 96 4.39 4.20 -10.51
CA SER A 96 4.65 5.09 -11.62
C SER A 96 3.37 5.65 -12.23
N ALA A 97 2.25 4.91 -12.13
CA ALA A 97 0.96 5.35 -12.62
C ALA A 97 0.18 6.15 -11.58
N THR A 98 0.33 5.85 -10.30
CA THR A 98 -0.34 6.60 -9.22
C THR A 98 0.25 7.98 -9.00
N GLY A 99 1.52 8.19 -9.37
CA GLY A 99 2.15 9.50 -9.28
C GLY A 99 3.64 9.39 -9.51
N ALA A 100 4.18 10.24 -10.36
CA ALA A 100 5.62 10.22 -10.66
C ALA A 100 6.43 10.42 -9.38
N GLY A 101 7.38 9.52 -9.14
CA GLY A 101 8.25 9.57 -7.97
C GLY A 101 7.66 9.00 -6.70
N MET A 102 6.45 8.45 -6.73
CA MET A 102 5.88 7.77 -5.57
C MET A 102 6.49 6.38 -5.41
N GLN A 103 6.66 5.98 -4.16
CA GLN A 103 7.21 4.68 -3.79
C GLN A 103 6.37 4.06 -2.68
N TRP A 104 6.43 2.74 -2.58
CA TRP A 104 5.70 2.01 -1.56
C TRP A 104 6.51 1.93 -0.27
N PHE A 105 5.82 2.13 0.86
CA PHE A 105 6.38 2.00 2.21
C PHE A 105 5.41 1.24 3.09
N PHE A 106 5.91 0.60 4.13
CA PHE A 106 5.02 0.16 5.20
C PHE A 106 4.37 1.38 5.84
N SER A 107 3.10 1.23 6.25
CA SER A 107 2.44 2.27 7.04
C SER A 107 3.00 2.30 8.45
N ASP A 108 2.54 3.26 9.26
CA ASP A 108 2.95 3.36 10.65
C ASP A 108 2.48 2.17 11.49
N GLU A 109 1.49 1.42 11.01
CA GLU A 109 1.01 0.23 11.69
C GLU A 109 1.85 -0.99 11.33
N PRO A 110 2.38 -1.73 12.32
CA PRO A 110 3.13 -2.95 12.03
C PRO A 110 2.20 -4.06 11.51
N PRO A 111 2.77 -5.07 10.82
CA PRO A 111 1.98 -6.22 10.40
C PRO A 111 1.34 -6.92 11.59
N ASN A 112 0.06 -7.27 11.46
CA ASN A 112 -0.66 -8.03 12.48
C ASN A 112 -0.68 -9.50 12.07
N ILE A 113 -0.07 -10.35 12.88
CA ILE A 113 0.05 -11.78 12.63
C ILE A 113 -0.79 -12.53 13.66
N GLU A 114 -1.74 -13.33 13.18
CA GLU A 114 -2.59 -14.15 14.02
C GLU A 114 -2.41 -15.63 13.69
N SER A 115 -2.18 -16.45 14.70
CA SER A 115 -2.13 -17.90 14.52
C SER A 115 -3.54 -18.45 14.41
N VAL A 116 -3.84 -19.13 13.30
CA VAL A 116 -5.19 -19.67 13.05
C VAL A 116 -5.25 -21.19 13.21
N ALA A 117 -4.09 -21.86 13.11
CA ALA A 117 -3.96 -23.31 13.28
C ALA A 117 -2.47 -23.63 13.48
N PRO A 118 -2.10 -24.83 13.95
CA PRO A 118 -0.69 -25.19 14.05
C PRO A 118 0.03 -25.04 12.71
N GLY A 119 1.10 -24.24 12.68
CA GLY A 119 1.89 -23.97 11.49
C GLY A 119 1.24 -23.04 10.48
N ARG A 120 0.09 -22.47 10.80
CA ARG A 120 -0.67 -21.57 9.90
C ARG A 120 -0.98 -20.25 10.58
N SER A 121 -0.89 -19.19 9.82
CA SER A 121 -1.13 -17.83 10.30
C SER A 121 -1.90 -17.00 9.29
N SER A 122 -2.57 -15.97 9.77
CA SER A 122 -3.15 -14.92 8.94
C SER A 122 -2.42 -13.61 9.24
N VAL A 123 -2.09 -12.88 8.19
CA VAL A 123 -1.34 -11.63 8.30
C VAL A 123 -2.11 -10.53 7.59
N GLN A 124 -2.21 -9.37 8.22
CA GLN A 124 -2.75 -8.17 7.61
C GLN A 124 -1.69 -7.08 7.63
N ILE A 125 -1.48 -6.44 6.49
CA ILE A 125 -0.52 -5.35 6.37
C ILE A 125 -1.13 -4.19 5.61
N ASN A 126 -0.68 -3.00 5.96
CA ASN A 126 -1.05 -1.77 5.29
C ASN A 126 0.21 -1.18 4.67
N LEU A 127 0.12 -0.85 3.38
CA LEU A 127 1.19 -0.19 2.65
C LEU A 127 0.70 1.16 2.17
N VAL A 128 1.59 2.12 2.09
CA VAL A 128 1.28 3.46 1.58
C VAL A 128 2.25 3.80 0.45
N ALA A 129 1.75 4.48 -0.56
CA ALA A 129 2.59 5.05 -1.61
C ALA A 129 2.76 6.53 -1.31
N GLU A 130 4.00 6.98 -1.19
CA GLU A 130 4.33 8.34 -0.84
C GLU A 130 5.34 8.91 -1.83
N LEU A 131 5.36 10.23 -1.95
CA LEU A 131 6.38 10.90 -2.74
C LEU A 131 7.74 10.65 -2.12
N ARG A 132 8.68 10.24 -2.97
CA ARG A 132 10.04 9.99 -2.53
C ARG A 132 10.75 11.30 -2.26
N MET A 133 11.35 11.39 -1.09
CA MET A 133 12.25 12.48 -0.75
C MET A 133 13.60 12.24 -1.42
N THR A 134 14.04 13.15 -2.25
CA THR A 134 15.35 13.07 -2.88
C THR A 134 16.27 14.15 -2.34
#